data_d72d56ee26d569d571ee0268f2b6ab24
#
_entry.id   d72d56ee26d569d571ee0268f2b6ab24
#
_cell.length_a   1.000
_cell.length_b   1.000
_cell.length_c   1.000
_cell.angle_alpha   90.00
_cell.angle_beta   90.00
_cell.angle_gamma   90.00
#
_symmetry.space_group_name_H-M   'P 1'
#
loop_
_entity.id
_entity.type
_entity.pdbx_description
1 polymer ?
#
loop_
_entity_poly.entity_id
_entity_poly.type
_entity_poly.pdbx_seq_one_letter_code
_entity_poly.pdbx_strand_id
1 'polypeptide(L)'
;MSRAKTTGSNSKILAPLQAERLSAGDWHDTCDVLVIGWGAAGACAALEASSNGARVIVADRFTGGGASAKSGGVVYAGGGTRHQQAAGFDDSTQAMFDYLKHETQGVISDATLQKFCDDSVSNLDWLESHGARYAHSVPPGGKTSYPSDGHFLYYSGNELVPSHAGTRPPAPRGHRTVGKGQCGAVLYGHLKAACLRAGVQPFLQSAARRLVVDASGRVVGAEFWSLAEGSREARLHARLAARAERLQNFAPGYCDRLRLKVSQLERDHGQPLLIRASRAVILSTGGFIFNRGLIRDHAPNFRRNFKVGATGCDGSGLLLGQSVGARSERLSRVSAWRFINPPHCWPKGIVVNSNGQRFCNEEVYGATLGQPLCDEQGGQAWLVLDARLRKQAIRQALFGGYWWFQSLPALALMLLKVRKGDNPDRLASVCGMQAGELSGALRAYNAGARGDGPDAFGKSQDSRQVLDKGPFYACDISVGNPIFPLGALTLGGLKVDEDNGAVLDIQGQPIAGLFSAGRTAIGVASHLYISGLSLADCVFSGRRAGRAASSVNARRETLETV
;
A
#
# COMPACT_ATOMS: atom_id res chain seq x y z
N MET A 1 7.80 -4.15 -43.10
CA MET A 1 6.94 -3.35 -42.20
C MET A 1 6.65 -4.16 -40.94
N SER A 2 7.46 -3.94 -39.90
CA SER A 2 7.36 -4.63 -38.61
C SER A 2 6.17 -4.05 -37.83
N ARG A 3 5.15 -4.88 -37.54
CA ARG A 3 4.09 -4.54 -36.60
C ARG A 3 4.70 -4.36 -35.21
N ALA A 4 4.83 -3.12 -34.76
CA ALA A 4 5.15 -2.80 -33.38
C ALA A 4 4.11 -3.49 -32.48
N LYS A 5 4.55 -4.49 -31.69
CA LYS A 5 3.75 -5.07 -30.61
C LYS A 5 3.52 -3.99 -29.56
N THR A 6 2.37 -3.34 -29.61
CA THR A 6 1.88 -2.48 -28.55
C THR A 6 1.72 -3.33 -27.31
N THR A 7 2.70 -3.28 -26.42
CA THR A 7 2.63 -3.85 -25.07
C THR A 7 1.61 -3.04 -24.28
N GLY A 8 0.38 -3.56 -24.19
CA GLY A 8 -0.78 -2.85 -23.73
C GLY A 8 -0.68 -2.37 -22.28
N SER A 9 -0.74 -1.07 -22.08
CA SER A 9 -1.26 -0.47 -20.85
C SER A 9 -2.74 -0.86 -20.73
N ASN A 10 -3.17 -1.42 -19.59
CA ASN A 10 -4.56 -1.80 -19.33
C ASN A 10 -5.50 -0.57 -19.21
N SER A 11 -4.96 0.64 -19.00
CA SER A 11 -5.70 1.90 -18.94
C SER A 11 -5.31 2.79 -20.12
N LYS A 12 -6.25 3.01 -21.02
CA LYS A 12 -6.07 3.95 -22.12
C LYS A 12 -6.63 5.30 -21.68
N ILE A 13 -5.79 6.15 -21.13
CA ILE A 13 -6.12 7.55 -20.84
C ILE A 13 -5.99 8.34 -22.13
N LEU A 14 -6.98 9.19 -22.40
CA LEU A 14 -7.09 10.06 -23.57
C LEU A 14 -6.62 11.48 -23.21
N ALA A 15 -6.31 12.28 -24.23
CA ALA A 15 -6.04 13.71 -24.04
C ALA A 15 -7.27 14.41 -23.41
N PRO A 16 -7.05 15.48 -22.62
CA PRO A 16 -8.15 16.24 -22.02
C PRO A 16 -9.15 16.76 -23.07
N LEU A 17 -10.42 16.82 -22.67
CA LEU A 17 -11.48 17.38 -23.48
C LEU A 17 -11.67 18.84 -23.09
N GLN A 18 -11.81 19.72 -24.09
CA GLN A 18 -12.10 21.14 -23.87
C GLN A 18 -13.60 21.32 -23.59
N ALA A 19 -13.94 21.97 -22.46
CA ALA A 19 -15.34 22.18 -22.05
C ALA A 19 -16.12 23.01 -23.07
N GLU A 20 -15.47 23.94 -23.77
CA GLU A 20 -16.06 24.79 -24.80
C GLU A 20 -16.57 24.02 -26.03
N ARG A 21 -16.15 22.76 -26.19
CA ARG A 21 -16.66 21.87 -27.23
C ARG A 21 -17.93 21.11 -26.84
N LEU A 22 -18.38 21.33 -25.59
CA LEU A 22 -19.53 20.65 -25.01
C LEU A 22 -20.71 21.63 -24.85
N SER A 23 -21.90 21.13 -25.15
CA SER A 23 -23.17 21.78 -24.82
C SER A 23 -23.65 21.36 -23.42
N ALA A 24 -24.62 22.06 -22.87
CA ALA A 24 -25.23 21.68 -21.58
C ALA A 24 -25.83 20.26 -21.61
N GLY A 25 -26.34 19.81 -22.77
CA GLY A 25 -26.93 18.49 -22.95
C GLY A 25 -25.93 17.33 -23.04
N ASP A 26 -24.64 17.62 -23.19
CA ASP A 26 -23.60 16.57 -23.27
C ASP A 26 -23.23 16.02 -21.88
N TRP A 27 -23.55 16.75 -20.82
CA TRP A 27 -23.26 16.32 -19.45
C TRP A 27 -24.35 15.36 -18.96
N HIS A 28 -23.93 14.15 -18.60
CA HIS A 28 -24.82 13.13 -18.04
C HIS A 28 -25.33 13.50 -16.65
N ASP A 29 -24.43 14.04 -15.80
CA ASP A 29 -24.77 14.53 -14.47
C ASP A 29 -23.81 15.66 -14.02
N THR A 30 -24.18 16.38 -12.97
CA THR A 30 -23.40 17.47 -12.39
C THR A 30 -23.29 17.29 -10.88
N CYS A 31 -22.18 17.70 -10.30
CA CYS A 31 -21.97 17.68 -8.84
C CYS A 31 -21.09 18.87 -8.44
N ASP A 32 -20.91 19.09 -7.15
CA ASP A 32 -19.92 20.05 -6.66
C ASP A 32 -18.53 19.41 -6.68
N VAL A 33 -18.41 18.21 -6.15
CA VAL A 33 -17.14 17.49 -6.07
C VAL A 33 -17.29 16.11 -6.70
N LEU A 34 -16.45 15.84 -7.69
CA LEU A 34 -16.33 14.53 -8.34
C LEU A 34 -15.12 13.79 -7.78
N VAL A 35 -15.35 12.64 -7.14
CA VAL A 35 -14.28 11.78 -6.63
C VAL A 35 -14.07 10.60 -7.60
N ILE A 36 -12.86 10.41 -8.11
CA ILE A 36 -12.52 9.32 -9.03
C ILE A 36 -11.70 8.26 -8.29
N GLY A 37 -12.32 7.12 -8.03
CA GLY A 37 -11.83 6.00 -7.24
C GLY A 37 -12.46 5.94 -5.85
N TRP A 38 -13.20 4.86 -5.57
CA TRP A 38 -13.90 4.65 -4.30
C TRP A 38 -13.20 3.62 -3.42
N GLY A 39 -11.90 3.84 -3.13
CA GLY A 39 -11.16 3.20 -2.04
C GLY A 39 -11.31 3.98 -0.73
N ALA A 40 -10.47 3.70 0.28
CA ALA A 40 -10.52 4.41 1.56
C ALA A 40 -10.31 5.93 1.38
N ALA A 41 -9.31 6.35 0.59
CA ALA A 41 -9.04 7.78 0.37
C ALA A 41 -10.22 8.50 -0.29
N GLY A 42 -10.81 7.89 -1.33
CA GLY A 42 -11.99 8.46 -1.99
C GLY A 42 -13.22 8.48 -1.10
N ALA A 43 -13.43 7.46 -0.27
CA ALA A 43 -14.52 7.45 0.70
C ALA A 43 -14.35 8.55 1.77
N CYS A 44 -13.13 8.73 2.30
CA CYS A 44 -12.85 9.80 3.26
C CYS A 44 -13.00 11.19 2.63
N ALA A 45 -12.55 11.37 1.38
CA ALA A 45 -12.71 12.62 0.65
C ALA A 45 -14.20 12.95 0.38
N ALA A 46 -14.96 11.94 -0.05
CA ALA A 46 -16.39 12.10 -0.32
C ALA A 46 -17.18 12.43 0.95
N LEU A 47 -16.89 11.75 2.07
CA LEU A 47 -17.53 12.03 3.37
C LEU A 47 -17.23 13.44 3.85
N GLU A 48 -15.97 13.86 3.81
CA GLU A 48 -15.57 15.20 4.27
C GLU A 48 -16.16 16.30 3.37
N ALA A 49 -16.19 16.10 2.04
CA ALA A 49 -16.82 17.05 1.13
C ALA A 49 -18.34 17.13 1.32
N SER A 50 -19.02 15.99 1.52
CA SER A 50 -20.46 15.95 1.78
C SER A 50 -20.80 16.58 3.13
N SER A 51 -20.00 16.37 4.17
CA SER A 51 -20.20 17.00 5.49
C SER A 51 -20.10 18.54 5.44
N ASN A 52 -19.37 19.08 4.46
CA ASN A 52 -19.27 20.51 4.17
C ASN A 52 -20.37 21.00 3.19
N GLY A 53 -21.42 20.21 2.98
CA GLY A 53 -22.58 20.59 2.17
C GLY A 53 -22.40 20.47 0.66
N ALA A 54 -21.33 19.87 0.15
CA ALA A 54 -21.14 19.65 -1.28
C ALA A 54 -21.99 18.46 -1.77
N ARG A 55 -22.60 18.59 -2.97
CA ARG A 55 -23.13 17.45 -3.72
C ARG A 55 -21.98 16.65 -4.29
N VAL A 56 -21.84 15.40 -3.87
CA VAL A 56 -20.70 14.55 -4.23
C VAL A 56 -21.15 13.36 -5.08
N ILE A 57 -20.47 13.19 -6.22
CA ILE A 57 -20.50 11.94 -7.00
C ILE A 57 -19.17 11.23 -6.81
N VAL A 58 -19.20 9.93 -6.49
CA VAL A 58 -18.01 9.09 -6.43
C VAL A 58 -18.05 8.04 -7.54
N ALA A 59 -17.13 8.18 -8.50
CA ALA A 59 -17.00 7.28 -9.62
C ALA A 59 -15.98 6.16 -9.33
N ASP A 60 -16.33 4.91 -9.65
CA ASP A 60 -15.39 3.79 -9.54
C ASP A 60 -15.50 2.88 -10.76
N ARG A 61 -14.35 2.42 -11.24
CA ARG A 61 -14.24 1.49 -12.36
C ARG A 61 -14.91 0.14 -12.08
N PHE A 62 -15.04 -0.22 -10.80
CA PHE A 62 -15.63 -1.47 -10.33
C PHE A 62 -16.80 -1.18 -9.39
N THR A 63 -16.85 -1.86 -8.26
CA THR A 63 -17.92 -1.74 -7.24
C THR A 63 -17.46 -1.01 -5.98
N GLY A 64 -16.30 -0.37 -6.06
CA GLY A 64 -15.63 0.28 -4.93
C GLY A 64 -14.75 -0.66 -4.11
N GLY A 65 -14.07 -0.10 -3.12
CA GLY A 65 -13.18 -0.80 -2.18
C GLY A 65 -11.72 -0.82 -2.58
N GLY A 66 -11.42 -1.09 -3.83
CA GLY A 66 -10.06 -1.10 -4.34
C GLY A 66 -9.09 -1.91 -3.47
N ALA A 67 -7.86 -1.44 -3.35
CA ALA A 67 -6.83 -2.07 -2.52
C ALA A 67 -7.15 -1.99 -1.02
N SER A 68 -7.94 -1.01 -0.58
CA SER A 68 -8.32 -0.83 0.83
C SER A 68 -9.14 -2.01 1.34
N ALA A 69 -10.12 -2.46 0.56
CA ALA A 69 -10.93 -3.64 0.91
C ALA A 69 -10.13 -4.97 0.87
N LYS A 70 -8.96 -4.99 0.21
CA LYS A 70 -8.06 -6.17 0.14
C LYS A 70 -6.99 -6.15 1.22
N SER A 71 -6.87 -5.07 1.96
CA SER A 71 -5.85 -4.88 2.99
C SER A 71 -6.19 -5.62 4.29
N GLY A 72 -5.24 -5.63 5.22
CA GLY A 72 -5.49 -6.13 6.58
C GLY A 72 -6.45 -5.26 7.40
N GLY A 73 -6.86 -4.09 6.94
CA GLY A 73 -7.71 -3.17 7.70
C GLY A 73 -6.99 -2.56 8.91
N VAL A 74 -5.67 -2.40 8.81
CA VAL A 74 -4.85 -1.79 9.85
C VAL A 74 -4.70 -0.30 9.55
N VAL A 75 -4.97 0.54 10.53
CA VAL A 75 -4.72 1.99 10.52
C VAL A 75 -3.57 2.27 11.46
N TYR A 76 -2.52 2.96 10.97
CA TYR A 76 -1.40 3.39 11.80
C TYR A 76 -1.82 4.65 12.55
N ALA A 77 -1.97 4.55 13.86
CA ALA A 77 -2.35 5.65 14.71
C ALA A 77 -1.58 5.61 16.04
N GLY A 78 -1.21 6.77 16.53
CA GLY A 78 -0.45 6.94 17.78
C GLY A 78 -0.78 8.27 18.43
N GLY A 79 0.07 8.70 19.36
CA GLY A 79 -0.14 9.95 20.08
C GLY A 79 -1.08 9.81 21.29
N GLY A 80 -1.24 8.60 21.84
CA GLY A 80 -2.06 8.36 23.02
C GLY A 80 -3.53 8.05 22.69
N THR A 81 -3.77 7.19 21.70
CA THR A 81 -5.13 6.71 21.42
C THR A 81 -5.73 6.02 22.65
N ARG A 82 -7.06 6.07 22.81
CA ARG A 82 -7.76 5.37 23.91
C ARG A 82 -7.46 3.87 23.96
N HIS A 83 -7.15 3.25 22.80
CA HIS A 83 -6.79 1.84 22.73
C HIS A 83 -5.37 1.57 23.21
N GLN A 84 -4.40 2.48 22.96
CA GLN A 84 -3.07 2.42 23.54
C GLN A 84 -3.13 2.57 25.06
N GLN A 85 -3.85 3.56 25.57
CA GLN A 85 -4.04 3.80 27.01
C GLN A 85 -4.70 2.61 27.71
N ALA A 86 -5.77 2.05 27.11
CA ALA A 86 -6.45 0.86 27.65
C ALA A 86 -5.57 -0.40 27.65
N ALA A 87 -4.56 -0.47 26.79
CA ALA A 87 -3.56 -1.53 26.76
C ALA A 87 -2.35 -1.26 27.68
N GLY A 88 -2.33 -0.13 28.40
CA GLY A 88 -1.25 0.27 29.30
C GLY A 88 -0.01 0.86 28.62
N PHE A 89 -0.16 1.37 27.38
CA PHE A 89 0.92 2.04 26.67
C PHE A 89 0.77 3.56 26.74
N ASP A 90 1.87 4.23 27.08
CA ASP A 90 2.00 5.67 26.97
C ASP A 90 2.64 6.02 25.62
N ASP A 91 1.97 6.86 24.83
CA ASP A 91 2.44 7.35 23.53
C ASP A 91 2.12 8.83 23.39
N SER A 92 2.91 9.56 22.63
CA SER A 92 2.69 10.98 22.37
C SER A 92 2.83 11.30 20.88
N THR A 93 2.23 12.41 20.44
CA THR A 93 2.39 12.93 19.08
C THR A 93 3.84 13.17 18.74
N GLN A 94 4.65 13.66 19.70
CA GLN A 94 6.08 13.87 19.51
C GLN A 94 6.84 12.54 19.35
N ALA A 95 6.52 11.51 20.14
CA ALA A 95 7.14 10.19 20.00
C ALA A 95 6.79 9.54 18.64
N MET A 96 5.56 9.74 18.17
CA MET A 96 5.13 9.31 16.86
C MET A 96 5.84 10.08 15.73
N PHE A 97 5.98 11.40 15.88
CA PHE A 97 6.69 12.25 14.92
C PHE A 97 8.17 11.85 14.80
N ASP A 98 8.89 11.73 15.92
CA ASP A 98 10.32 11.38 15.94
C ASP A 98 10.57 10.04 15.22
N TYR A 99 9.72 9.04 15.50
CA TYR A 99 9.78 7.75 14.83
C TYR A 99 9.48 7.85 13.32
N LEU A 100 8.37 8.50 12.95
CA LEU A 100 7.97 8.61 11.55
C LEU A 100 8.91 9.50 10.74
N LYS A 101 9.57 10.49 11.35
CA LYS A 101 10.58 11.31 10.68
C LYS A 101 11.75 10.44 10.21
N HIS A 102 12.18 9.47 11.02
CA HIS A 102 13.18 8.49 10.62
C HIS A 102 12.68 7.58 9.49
N GLU A 103 11.44 7.10 9.55
CA GLU A 103 10.89 6.17 8.55
C GLU A 103 10.52 6.86 7.22
N THR A 104 10.07 8.10 7.24
CA THR A 104 9.61 8.84 6.05
C THR A 104 10.75 9.53 5.28
N GLN A 105 11.89 9.81 5.95
CA GLN A 105 13.09 10.40 5.36
C GLN A 105 12.80 11.63 4.48
N GLY A 106 11.97 12.55 4.96
CA GLY A 106 11.67 13.81 4.29
C GLY A 106 10.86 13.68 3.00
N VAL A 107 10.07 12.62 2.84
CA VAL A 107 9.15 12.47 1.67
C VAL A 107 8.07 13.55 1.65
N ILE A 108 7.70 14.02 2.83
CA ILE A 108 6.84 15.17 3.08
C ILE A 108 7.56 16.13 4.03
N SER A 109 7.09 17.37 4.12
CA SER A 109 7.64 18.36 5.05
C SER A 109 7.43 17.95 6.52
N ASP A 110 8.30 18.44 7.40
CA ASP A 110 8.15 18.24 8.85
C ASP A 110 6.83 18.80 9.36
N ALA A 111 6.35 19.92 8.80
CA ALA A 111 5.06 20.52 9.16
C ALA A 111 3.88 19.59 8.83
N THR A 112 3.89 18.98 7.64
CA THR A 112 2.85 18.02 7.26
C THR A 112 2.94 16.74 8.08
N LEU A 113 4.15 16.27 8.38
CA LEU A 113 4.33 15.10 9.25
C LEU A 113 3.84 15.38 10.68
N GLN A 114 4.13 16.57 11.22
CA GLN A 114 3.63 16.97 12.53
C GLN A 114 2.10 17.00 12.55
N LYS A 115 1.49 17.63 11.54
CA LYS A 115 0.02 17.67 11.39
C LYS A 115 -0.58 16.26 11.27
N PHE A 116 0.06 15.35 10.54
CA PHE A 116 -0.37 13.95 10.47
C PHE A 116 -0.36 13.28 11.85
N CYS A 117 0.66 13.54 12.67
CA CYS A 117 0.78 13.00 14.02
C CYS A 117 -0.25 13.64 14.97
N ASP A 118 -0.44 14.96 14.91
CA ASP A 118 -1.41 15.70 15.74
C ASP A 118 -2.84 15.27 15.43
N ASP A 119 -3.16 15.06 14.15
CA ASP A 119 -4.48 14.61 13.71
C ASP A 119 -4.71 13.09 13.92
N SER A 120 -3.72 12.33 14.39
CA SER A 120 -3.75 10.86 14.41
C SER A 120 -4.89 10.30 15.27
N VAL A 121 -5.03 10.77 16.51
CA VAL A 121 -6.10 10.36 17.43
C VAL A 121 -7.47 10.74 16.86
N SER A 122 -7.63 12.00 16.44
CA SER A 122 -8.88 12.50 15.88
C SER A 122 -9.30 11.79 14.59
N ASN A 123 -8.33 11.35 13.76
CA ASN A 123 -8.61 10.56 12.57
C ASN A 123 -9.09 9.14 12.91
N LEU A 124 -8.58 8.54 13.98
CA LEU A 124 -9.04 7.24 14.44
C LEU A 124 -10.47 7.34 15.02
N ASP A 125 -10.73 8.35 15.86
CA ASP A 125 -12.05 8.65 16.42
C ASP A 125 -13.07 8.96 15.30
N TRP A 126 -12.65 9.68 14.27
CA TRP A 126 -13.48 9.94 13.10
C TRP A 126 -13.86 8.64 12.36
N LEU A 127 -12.95 7.70 12.21
CA LEU A 127 -13.27 6.38 11.65
C LEU A 127 -14.29 5.63 12.52
N GLU A 128 -14.15 5.72 13.85
CA GLU A 128 -15.07 5.08 14.79
C GLU A 128 -16.47 5.73 14.76
N SER A 129 -16.56 7.06 14.64
CA SER A 129 -17.83 7.77 14.45
C SER A 129 -18.57 7.36 13.17
N HIS A 130 -17.84 6.86 12.16
CA HIS A 130 -18.39 6.31 10.93
C HIS A 130 -18.63 4.79 10.97
N GLY A 131 -18.44 4.17 12.16
CA GLY A 131 -18.81 2.78 12.44
C GLY A 131 -17.64 1.79 12.47
N ALA A 132 -16.40 2.21 12.16
CA ALA A 132 -15.24 1.35 12.36
C ALA A 132 -15.09 1.02 13.86
N ARG A 133 -14.54 -0.16 14.18
CA ARG A 133 -14.29 -0.58 15.55
C ARG A 133 -12.85 -1.03 15.71
N TYR A 134 -12.23 -0.60 16.81
CA TYR A 134 -10.88 -0.99 17.21
C TYR A 134 -10.91 -1.54 18.64
N ALA A 135 -9.85 -2.23 19.06
CA ALA A 135 -9.73 -2.77 20.40
C ALA A 135 -8.24 -2.79 20.84
N HIS A 136 -8.01 -2.95 22.13
CA HIS A 136 -6.71 -2.79 22.77
C HIS A 136 -5.95 -4.11 23.00
N SER A 137 -6.48 -5.25 22.53
CA SER A 137 -5.81 -6.54 22.74
C SER A 137 -4.53 -6.66 21.91
N VAL A 138 -3.43 -7.02 22.58
CA VAL A 138 -2.09 -7.10 22.01
C VAL A 138 -1.67 -8.57 21.84
N PRO A 139 -1.04 -8.97 20.72
CA PRO A 139 -0.53 -10.32 20.56
C PRO A 139 0.67 -10.59 21.48
N PRO A 140 0.95 -11.87 21.83
CA PRO A 140 2.14 -12.22 22.59
C PRO A 140 3.42 -11.68 21.95
N GLY A 141 4.27 -10.98 22.72
CA GLY A 141 5.46 -10.30 22.23
C GLY A 141 5.20 -9.00 21.46
N GLY A 142 3.95 -8.60 21.27
CA GLY A 142 3.56 -7.30 20.72
C GLY A 142 3.80 -7.09 19.22
N LYS A 143 4.80 -7.76 18.63
CA LYS A 143 5.21 -7.57 17.23
C LYS A 143 4.81 -8.77 16.33
N THR A 144 4.20 -8.46 15.21
CA THR A 144 3.89 -9.46 14.16
C THR A 144 3.73 -8.78 12.80
N SER A 145 3.87 -9.53 11.70
CA SER A 145 3.55 -9.01 10.37
C SER A 145 2.05 -8.75 10.18
N TYR A 146 1.23 -9.58 10.81
CA TYR A 146 -0.23 -9.41 10.89
C TYR A 146 -0.76 -10.24 12.07
N PRO A 147 -1.54 -9.65 13.01
CA PRO A 147 -1.99 -10.33 14.21
C PRO A 147 -3.07 -11.38 13.91
N SER A 148 -3.07 -12.46 14.69
CA SER A 148 -4.14 -13.46 14.66
C SER A 148 -5.47 -12.89 15.18
N ASP A 149 -6.57 -13.60 14.97
CA ASP A 149 -7.88 -13.18 15.47
C ASP A 149 -7.87 -13.02 16.99
N GLY A 150 -8.59 -12.00 17.47
CA GLY A 150 -8.62 -11.62 18.87
C GLY A 150 -7.57 -10.57 19.27
N HIS A 151 -6.61 -10.23 18.38
CA HIS A 151 -5.60 -9.22 18.64
C HIS A 151 -5.75 -8.06 17.66
N PHE A 152 -5.81 -6.82 18.17
CA PHE A 152 -6.21 -5.66 17.39
C PHE A 152 -5.27 -4.47 17.51
N LEU A 153 -4.33 -4.48 18.47
CA LEU A 153 -3.29 -3.47 18.63
C LEU A 153 -1.91 -4.14 18.63
N TYR A 154 -0.96 -3.66 17.82
CA TYR A 154 0.36 -4.30 17.71
C TYR A 154 1.43 -3.35 17.16
N TYR A 155 2.70 -3.71 17.38
CA TYR A 155 3.84 -3.06 16.75
C TYR A 155 3.90 -3.48 15.28
N SER A 156 3.58 -2.56 14.41
CA SER A 156 3.34 -2.83 12.99
C SER A 156 4.45 -2.35 12.06
N GLY A 157 5.50 -1.76 12.60
CA GLY A 157 6.69 -1.26 11.90
C GLY A 157 7.99 -1.69 12.58
N ASN A 158 8.91 -0.75 12.70
CA ASN A 158 10.23 -0.90 13.33
C ASN A 158 10.30 -0.33 14.75
N GLU A 159 9.17 -0.09 15.40
CA GLU A 159 9.10 0.60 16.70
C GLU A 159 9.94 -0.08 17.80
N LEU A 160 10.11 -1.41 17.71
CA LEU A 160 10.92 -2.21 18.65
C LEU A 160 12.38 -2.41 18.21
N VAL A 161 12.76 -1.93 17.02
CA VAL A 161 14.13 -2.08 16.51
C VAL A 161 14.98 -0.92 17.06
N PRO A 162 16.07 -1.18 17.83
CA PRO A 162 16.81 -0.12 18.53
C PRO A 162 17.29 1.03 17.64
N SER A 163 17.70 0.74 16.39
CA SER A 163 18.15 1.76 15.43
C SER A 163 17.01 2.64 14.88
N HIS A 164 15.75 2.28 15.11
CA HIS A 164 14.55 2.98 14.65
C HIS A 164 13.69 3.53 15.79
N ALA A 165 13.77 2.92 16.99
CA ALA A 165 12.87 3.20 18.12
C ALA A 165 12.99 4.64 18.67
N GLY A 166 14.11 5.32 18.43
CA GLY A 166 14.38 6.63 19.01
C GLY A 166 14.68 6.57 20.52
N THR A 167 14.60 7.71 21.20
CA THR A 167 14.94 7.85 22.62
C THR A 167 13.77 7.61 23.57
N ARG A 168 12.53 7.52 23.05
CA ARG A 168 11.31 7.34 23.85
C ARG A 168 10.88 5.87 23.87
N PRO A 169 10.18 5.42 24.93
CA PRO A 169 9.62 4.07 24.95
C PRO A 169 8.75 3.80 23.72
N PRO A 170 8.91 2.66 23.05
CA PRO A 170 8.10 2.32 21.87
C PRO A 170 6.66 2.01 22.28
N ALA A 171 5.71 2.42 21.43
CA ALA A 171 4.30 2.09 21.60
C ALA A 171 3.74 1.40 20.34
N PRO A 172 2.79 0.44 20.48
CA PRO A 172 2.14 -0.19 19.34
C PRO A 172 1.18 0.81 18.67
N ARG A 173 1.33 1.01 17.34
CA ARG A 173 0.56 1.98 16.57
C ARG A 173 -0.29 1.34 15.47
N GLY A 174 -0.17 0.04 15.24
CA GLY A 174 -1.02 -0.70 14.30
C GLY A 174 -2.39 -1.02 14.90
N HIS A 175 -3.42 -0.26 14.55
CA HIS A 175 -4.81 -0.49 14.97
C HIS A 175 -5.52 -1.30 13.90
N ARG A 176 -5.75 -2.59 14.15
CA ARG A 176 -6.50 -3.47 13.25
C ARG A 176 -8.00 -3.28 13.51
N THR A 177 -8.77 -3.07 12.47
CA THR A 177 -10.24 -3.08 12.56
C THR A 177 -10.74 -4.40 13.13
N VAL A 178 -11.70 -4.34 14.05
CA VAL A 178 -12.29 -5.53 14.71
C VAL A 178 -13.04 -6.36 13.67
N GLY A 179 -12.68 -7.63 13.57
CA GLY A 179 -13.26 -8.58 12.65
C GLY A 179 -12.42 -9.86 12.56
N LYS A 180 -12.85 -10.80 11.73
CA LYS A 180 -12.12 -12.05 11.45
C LYS A 180 -11.31 -11.94 10.15
N GLY A 181 -10.15 -12.55 10.11
CA GLY A 181 -9.29 -12.58 8.93
C GLY A 181 -8.73 -11.21 8.57
N GLN A 182 -8.60 -10.93 7.28
CA GLN A 182 -8.18 -9.62 6.80
C GLN A 182 -9.34 -8.64 6.80
N CYS A 183 -9.23 -7.58 7.61
CA CYS A 183 -10.35 -6.70 7.97
C CYS A 183 -10.51 -5.47 7.07
N GLY A 184 -9.76 -5.37 5.97
CA GLY A 184 -9.89 -4.23 5.04
C GLY A 184 -11.28 -4.09 4.43
N ALA A 185 -11.93 -5.22 4.12
CA ALA A 185 -13.31 -5.22 3.63
C ALA A 185 -14.31 -4.74 4.69
N VAL A 186 -14.05 -5.02 5.98
CA VAL A 186 -14.87 -4.56 7.10
C VAL A 186 -14.75 -3.04 7.24
N LEU A 187 -13.51 -2.52 7.31
CA LEU A 187 -13.26 -1.09 7.38
C LEU A 187 -13.90 -0.34 6.21
N TYR A 188 -13.66 -0.83 4.98
CA TYR A 188 -14.24 -0.21 3.79
C TYR A 188 -15.78 -0.27 3.79
N GLY A 189 -16.36 -1.36 4.27
CA GLY A 189 -17.80 -1.51 4.40
C GLY A 189 -18.43 -0.43 5.27
N HIS A 190 -17.80 -0.07 6.39
CA HIS A 190 -18.22 1.03 7.25
C HIS A 190 -18.14 2.38 6.54
N LEU A 191 -17.00 2.67 5.87
CA LEU A 191 -16.83 3.91 5.10
C LEU A 191 -17.83 4.02 3.95
N LYS A 192 -18.06 2.94 3.21
CA LYS A 192 -19.05 2.89 2.12
C LYS A 192 -20.47 3.16 2.65
N ALA A 193 -20.86 2.51 3.73
CA ALA A 193 -22.16 2.72 4.35
C ALA A 193 -22.32 4.17 4.86
N ALA A 194 -21.27 4.76 5.43
CA ALA A 194 -21.27 6.15 5.85
C ALA A 194 -21.45 7.10 4.66
N CYS A 195 -20.72 6.89 3.55
CA CYS A 195 -20.89 7.67 2.32
C CYS A 195 -22.36 7.65 1.83
N LEU A 196 -22.96 6.47 1.77
CA LEU A 196 -24.34 6.34 1.31
C LEU A 196 -25.33 7.06 2.25
N ARG A 197 -25.13 6.96 3.57
CA ARG A 197 -25.95 7.71 4.54
C ARG A 197 -25.78 9.23 4.43
N ALA A 198 -24.59 9.69 4.04
CA ALA A 198 -24.31 11.10 3.83
C ALA A 198 -24.79 11.62 2.46
N GLY A 199 -25.51 10.81 1.67
CA GLY A 199 -26.04 11.22 0.36
C GLY A 199 -25.03 11.26 -0.77
N VAL A 200 -23.83 10.67 -0.59
CA VAL A 200 -22.85 10.51 -1.68
C VAL A 200 -23.41 9.60 -2.75
N GLN A 201 -23.40 10.05 -4.00
CA GLN A 201 -23.95 9.32 -5.15
C GLN A 201 -22.87 8.44 -5.81
N PRO A 202 -23.01 7.09 -5.83
CA PRO A 202 -22.06 6.21 -6.48
C PRO A 202 -22.32 6.14 -8.00
N PHE A 203 -21.24 6.28 -8.79
CA PHE A 203 -21.23 6.07 -10.24
C PHE A 203 -20.27 4.90 -10.54
N LEU A 204 -20.82 3.69 -10.54
CA LEU A 204 -20.04 2.44 -10.56
C LEU A 204 -19.85 1.88 -11.95
N GLN A 205 -18.88 0.95 -12.11
CA GLN A 205 -18.49 0.32 -13.37
C GLN A 205 -18.20 1.36 -14.47
N SER A 206 -17.61 2.47 -14.07
CA SER A 206 -17.37 3.67 -14.84
C SER A 206 -15.89 4.02 -14.81
N ALA A 207 -15.19 3.65 -15.88
CA ALA A 207 -13.75 3.82 -15.99
C ALA A 207 -13.42 5.22 -16.50
N ALA A 208 -12.83 6.08 -15.68
CA ALA A 208 -12.38 7.42 -16.10
C ALA A 208 -11.35 7.31 -17.25
N ARG A 209 -11.54 8.10 -18.33
CA ARG A 209 -10.73 8.05 -19.55
C ARG A 209 -10.04 9.35 -19.89
N ARG A 210 -10.62 10.48 -19.55
CA ARG A 210 -10.00 11.80 -19.68
C ARG A 210 -10.63 12.80 -18.73
N LEU A 211 -9.88 13.81 -18.39
CA LEU A 211 -10.37 14.98 -17.69
C LEU A 211 -10.99 15.97 -18.69
N VAL A 212 -11.91 16.78 -18.22
CA VAL A 212 -12.47 17.92 -18.97
C VAL A 212 -11.88 19.19 -18.37
N VAL A 213 -11.36 20.06 -19.21
CA VAL A 213 -10.74 21.33 -18.81
C VAL A 213 -11.43 22.49 -19.52
N ASP A 214 -11.57 23.62 -18.85
CA ASP A 214 -12.05 24.89 -19.45
C ASP A 214 -10.90 25.65 -20.13
N ALA A 215 -11.23 26.75 -20.83
CA ALA A 215 -10.28 27.59 -21.53
C ALA A 215 -9.15 28.16 -20.64
N SER A 216 -9.36 28.24 -19.31
CA SER A 216 -8.33 28.64 -18.35
C SER A 216 -7.40 27.48 -17.92
N GLY A 217 -7.65 26.26 -18.41
CA GLY A 217 -6.94 25.04 -17.98
C GLY A 217 -7.46 24.43 -16.68
N ARG A 218 -8.53 24.98 -16.09
CA ARG A 218 -9.16 24.45 -14.88
C ARG A 218 -9.85 23.12 -15.20
N VAL A 219 -9.68 22.12 -14.34
CA VAL A 219 -10.41 20.86 -14.42
C VAL A 219 -11.84 21.06 -13.92
N VAL A 220 -12.82 20.78 -14.79
CA VAL A 220 -14.26 20.99 -14.57
C VAL A 220 -15.08 19.71 -14.66
N GLY A 221 -14.45 18.54 -14.81
CA GLY A 221 -15.14 17.27 -14.89
C GLY A 221 -14.29 16.16 -15.48
N ALA A 222 -14.95 15.05 -15.80
CA ALA A 222 -14.29 13.90 -16.44
C ALA A 222 -15.25 13.12 -17.33
N GLU A 223 -14.70 12.44 -18.35
CA GLU A 223 -15.38 11.46 -19.17
C GLU A 223 -15.06 10.05 -18.68
N PHE A 224 -16.10 9.24 -18.65
CA PHE A 224 -16.05 7.84 -18.26
C PHE A 224 -16.53 6.93 -19.37
N TRP A 225 -15.97 5.74 -19.48
CA TRP A 225 -16.61 4.65 -20.19
C TRP A 225 -17.40 3.83 -19.16
N SER A 226 -18.72 3.98 -19.21
CA SER A 226 -19.65 3.40 -18.26
C SER A 226 -20.38 2.21 -18.87
N LEU A 227 -20.42 1.09 -18.16
CA LEU A 227 -21.22 -0.06 -18.54
C LEU A 227 -22.65 0.13 -18.02
N ALA A 228 -23.64 -0.11 -18.88
CA ALA A 228 -25.04 0.05 -18.50
C ALA A 228 -25.36 -0.84 -17.29
N GLU A 229 -25.94 -0.25 -16.26
CA GLU A 229 -26.28 -0.93 -15.03
C GLU A 229 -27.19 -2.14 -15.28
N GLY A 230 -26.89 -3.26 -14.63
CA GLY A 230 -27.66 -4.50 -14.79
C GLY A 230 -27.49 -5.20 -16.15
N SER A 231 -26.69 -4.68 -17.08
CA SER A 231 -26.42 -5.33 -18.36
C SER A 231 -25.68 -6.66 -18.20
N ARG A 232 -25.69 -7.48 -19.25
CA ARG A 232 -24.91 -8.72 -19.30
C ARG A 232 -23.41 -8.44 -19.19
N GLU A 233 -22.95 -7.39 -19.85
CA GLU A 233 -21.58 -6.93 -19.91
C GLU A 233 -21.12 -6.42 -18.54
N ALA A 234 -21.93 -5.65 -17.83
CA ALA A 234 -21.67 -5.20 -16.47
C ALA A 234 -21.53 -6.38 -15.48
N ARG A 235 -22.43 -7.36 -15.57
CA ARG A 235 -22.36 -8.59 -14.76
C ARG A 235 -21.10 -9.41 -15.08
N LEU A 236 -20.73 -9.53 -16.37
CA LEU A 236 -19.54 -10.25 -16.79
C LEU A 236 -18.27 -9.52 -16.32
N HIS A 237 -18.21 -8.20 -16.47
CA HIS A 237 -17.12 -7.34 -16.01
C HIS A 237 -16.87 -7.54 -14.50
N ALA A 238 -17.93 -7.46 -13.68
CA ALA A 238 -17.83 -7.67 -12.23
C ALA A 238 -17.33 -9.09 -11.89
N ARG A 239 -17.83 -10.13 -12.56
CA ARG A 239 -17.40 -11.53 -12.35
C ARG A 239 -15.93 -11.73 -12.70
N LEU A 240 -15.47 -11.21 -13.84
CA LEU A 240 -14.08 -11.36 -14.27
C LEU A 240 -13.14 -10.61 -13.35
N ALA A 241 -13.49 -9.39 -12.92
CA ALA A 241 -12.71 -8.61 -11.97
C ALA A 241 -12.60 -9.33 -10.61
N ALA A 242 -13.72 -9.78 -10.04
CA ALA A 242 -13.73 -10.52 -8.78
C ALA A 242 -12.93 -11.84 -8.87
N ARG A 243 -13.02 -12.56 -10.00
CA ARG A 243 -12.25 -13.78 -10.23
C ARG A 243 -10.75 -13.50 -10.33
N ALA A 244 -10.36 -12.42 -11.03
CA ALA A 244 -8.97 -12.02 -11.13
C ALA A 244 -8.37 -11.68 -9.76
N GLU A 245 -9.14 -11.03 -8.89
CA GLU A 245 -8.70 -10.69 -7.54
C GLU A 245 -8.60 -11.92 -6.62
N ARG A 246 -9.59 -12.80 -6.67
CA ARG A 246 -9.62 -14.01 -5.83
C ARG A 246 -8.48 -14.98 -6.17
N LEU A 247 -8.13 -15.12 -7.45
CA LEU A 247 -7.13 -16.07 -7.91
C LEU A 247 -5.73 -15.47 -8.04
N GLN A 248 -5.53 -14.19 -7.71
CA GLN A 248 -4.24 -13.49 -7.87
C GLN A 248 -3.09 -14.23 -7.20
N ASN A 249 -3.31 -14.80 -6.01
CA ASN A 249 -2.29 -15.49 -5.23
C ASN A 249 -1.90 -16.86 -5.81
N PHE A 250 -2.74 -17.45 -6.63
CA PHE A 250 -2.56 -18.82 -7.14
C PHE A 250 -2.20 -18.86 -8.64
N ALA A 251 -2.77 -17.96 -9.43
CA ALA A 251 -2.63 -17.97 -10.88
C ALA A 251 -2.47 -16.56 -11.48
N PRO A 252 -1.39 -15.82 -11.14
CA PRO A 252 -1.23 -14.41 -11.53
C PRO A 252 -1.26 -14.20 -13.04
N GLY A 253 -0.67 -15.09 -13.83
CA GLY A 253 -0.69 -15.00 -15.30
C GLY A 253 -2.09 -15.18 -15.91
N TYR A 254 -2.94 -16.02 -15.32
CA TYR A 254 -4.34 -16.14 -15.70
C TYR A 254 -5.13 -14.89 -15.31
N CYS A 255 -4.88 -14.35 -14.13
CA CYS A 255 -5.52 -13.13 -13.67
C CYS A 255 -5.18 -11.91 -14.55
N ASP A 256 -3.97 -11.81 -15.07
CA ASP A 256 -3.61 -10.77 -16.03
C ASP A 256 -4.43 -10.89 -17.34
N ARG A 257 -4.72 -12.11 -17.82
CA ARG A 257 -5.62 -12.31 -18.97
C ARG A 257 -7.06 -11.90 -18.65
N LEU A 258 -7.54 -12.16 -17.43
CA LEU A 258 -8.87 -11.69 -17.01
C LEU A 258 -8.95 -10.16 -16.98
N ARG A 259 -7.91 -9.47 -16.48
CA ARG A 259 -7.83 -8.00 -16.49
C ARG A 259 -7.84 -7.42 -17.91
N LEU A 260 -7.18 -8.08 -18.85
CA LEU A 260 -7.26 -7.68 -20.27
C LEU A 260 -8.68 -7.79 -20.81
N LYS A 261 -9.40 -8.88 -20.49
CA LYS A 261 -10.81 -9.05 -20.88
C LYS A 261 -11.72 -8.01 -20.22
N VAL A 262 -11.49 -7.66 -18.96
CA VAL A 262 -12.19 -6.57 -18.26
C VAL A 262 -12.01 -5.26 -19.03
N SER A 263 -10.77 -4.89 -19.35
CA SER A 263 -10.47 -3.68 -20.13
C SER A 263 -11.03 -3.72 -21.56
N GLN A 264 -11.16 -4.90 -22.14
CA GLN A 264 -11.79 -5.06 -23.46
C GLN A 264 -13.30 -4.80 -23.40
N LEU A 265 -14.00 -5.36 -22.40
CA LEU A 265 -15.43 -5.08 -22.18
C LEU A 265 -15.73 -3.59 -22.04
N GLU A 266 -14.88 -2.87 -21.29
CA GLU A 266 -15.01 -1.42 -21.13
C GLU A 266 -14.85 -0.67 -22.45
N ARG A 267 -13.93 -1.09 -23.33
CA ARG A 267 -13.72 -0.47 -24.63
C ARG A 267 -14.83 -0.76 -25.64
N ASP A 268 -15.32 -2.00 -25.61
CA ASP A 268 -16.24 -2.49 -26.64
C ASP A 268 -17.70 -2.15 -26.30
N HIS A 269 -18.03 -1.99 -25.01
CA HIS A 269 -19.42 -1.80 -24.54
C HIS A 269 -19.60 -0.60 -23.60
N GLY A 270 -18.51 0.09 -23.21
CA GLY A 270 -18.60 1.28 -22.38
C GLY A 270 -19.14 2.47 -23.18
N GLN A 271 -20.19 3.09 -22.68
CA GLN A 271 -20.73 4.33 -23.22
C GLN A 271 -19.95 5.52 -22.64
N PRO A 272 -19.55 6.50 -23.47
CA PRO A 272 -18.93 7.73 -22.98
C PRO A 272 -19.97 8.57 -22.26
N LEU A 273 -19.77 8.80 -20.96
CA LEU A 273 -20.61 9.64 -20.12
C LEU A 273 -19.74 10.72 -19.44
N LEU A 274 -20.22 11.95 -19.44
CA LEU A 274 -19.55 13.11 -18.89
C LEU A 274 -20.18 13.52 -17.56
N ILE A 275 -19.35 13.68 -16.51
CA ILE A 275 -19.77 14.21 -15.22
C ILE A 275 -19.10 15.56 -15.02
N ARG A 276 -19.90 16.61 -14.77
CA ARG A 276 -19.42 17.95 -14.45
C ARG A 276 -19.18 18.10 -12.97
N ALA A 277 -18.09 18.76 -12.60
CA ALA A 277 -17.77 19.15 -11.24
C ALA A 277 -17.67 20.68 -11.14
N SER A 278 -18.59 21.31 -10.42
CA SER A 278 -18.64 22.78 -10.31
C SER A 278 -17.50 23.35 -9.47
N ARG A 279 -16.97 22.57 -8.52
CA ARG A 279 -15.89 22.98 -7.62
C ARG A 279 -14.59 22.26 -7.92
N ALA A 280 -14.57 20.92 -7.89
CA ALA A 280 -13.31 20.17 -8.04
C ALA A 280 -13.50 18.71 -8.41
N VAL A 281 -12.41 18.12 -8.96
CA VAL A 281 -12.22 16.69 -9.16
C VAL A 281 -11.12 16.19 -8.23
N ILE A 282 -11.35 15.06 -7.53
CA ILE A 282 -10.37 14.42 -6.64
C ILE A 282 -9.96 13.07 -7.21
N LEU A 283 -8.66 12.87 -7.49
CA LEU A 283 -8.10 11.60 -7.96
C LEU A 283 -7.67 10.74 -6.76
N SER A 284 -8.29 9.56 -6.60
CA SER A 284 -8.02 8.61 -5.51
C SER A 284 -8.02 7.14 -5.96
N THR A 285 -7.51 6.89 -7.19
CA THR A 285 -7.56 5.60 -7.87
C THR A 285 -6.51 4.58 -7.40
N GLY A 286 -5.65 4.97 -6.45
CA GLY A 286 -4.57 4.14 -5.92
C GLY A 286 -3.31 4.14 -6.80
N GLY A 287 -2.44 3.14 -6.60
CA GLY A 287 -1.14 3.07 -7.28
C GLY A 287 -1.19 2.40 -8.66
N PHE A 288 -0.02 1.94 -9.16
CA PHE A 288 0.13 1.44 -10.53
C PHE A 288 0.81 0.06 -10.65
N ILE A 289 0.78 -0.77 -9.59
CA ILE A 289 1.52 -2.06 -9.56
C ILE A 289 1.10 -3.03 -10.67
N PHE A 290 -0.14 -2.95 -11.18
CA PHE A 290 -0.62 -3.76 -12.29
C PHE A 290 -0.34 -3.16 -13.67
N ASN A 291 0.21 -1.95 -13.76
CA ASN A 291 0.65 -1.36 -15.03
C ASN A 291 2.07 -1.82 -15.36
N ARG A 292 2.17 -2.83 -16.23
CA ARG A 292 3.47 -3.40 -16.62
C ARG A 292 4.40 -2.39 -17.31
N GLY A 293 3.84 -1.42 -18.03
CA GLY A 293 4.60 -0.35 -18.68
C GLY A 293 5.27 0.54 -17.64
N LEU A 294 4.48 1.13 -16.74
CA LEU A 294 5.00 1.99 -15.67
C LEU A 294 6.03 1.27 -14.77
N ILE A 295 5.76 0.00 -14.41
CA ILE A 295 6.74 -0.79 -13.63
C ILE A 295 8.03 -1.05 -14.41
N ARG A 296 7.94 -1.36 -15.71
CA ARG A 296 9.13 -1.57 -16.56
C ARG A 296 9.97 -0.28 -16.65
N ASP A 297 9.30 0.85 -16.81
CA ASP A 297 9.93 2.12 -17.13
C ASP A 297 10.47 2.82 -15.87
N HIS A 298 9.81 2.67 -14.72
CA HIS A 298 10.15 3.37 -13.47
C HIS A 298 10.71 2.50 -12.35
N ALA A 299 10.33 1.21 -12.27
CA ALA A 299 10.69 0.32 -11.18
C ALA A 299 11.07 -1.09 -11.67
N PRO A 300 12.06 -1.24 -12.57
CA PRO A 300 12.40 -2.50 -13.24
C PRO A 300 12.82 -3.61 -12.27
N ASN A 301 13.45 -3.30 -11.14
CA ASN A 301 13.89 -4.26 -10.12
C ASN A 301 12.71 -5.02 -9.49
N PHE A 302 11.52 -4.42 -9.49
CA PHE A 302 10.31 -4.99 -8.88
C PHE A 302 9.40 -5.76 -9.86
N ARG A 303 9.82 -5.98 -11.10
CA ARG A 303 9.02 -6.67 -12.13
C ARG A 303 8.65 -8.10 -11.77
N ARG A 304 9.49 -8.78 -10.98
CA ARG A 304 9.35 -10.19 -10.57
C ARG A 304 8.57 -10.35 -9.26
N ASN A 305 8.29 -9.24 -8.55
CA ASN A 305 7.56 -9.26 -7.30
C ASN A 305 6.11 -9.68 -7.49
N PHE A 306 5.56 -10.27 -6.45
CA PHE A 306 4.13 -10.54 -6.36
C PHE A 306 3.36 -9.22 -6.19
N LYS A 307 2.39 -8.97 -7.07
CA LYS A 307 1.67 -7.69 -7.09
C LYS A 307 0.58 -7.64 -6.03
N VAL A 308 0.67 -6.70 -5.09
CA VAL A 308 -0.31 -6.50 -4.03
C VAL A 308 -1.18 -5.27 -4.35
N GLY A 309 -2.49 -5.48 -4.42
CA GLY A 309 -3.45 -4.43 -4.73
C GLY A 309 -4.74 -4.99 -5.32
N ALA A 310 -5.63 -4.10 -5.74
CA ALA A 310 -6.84 -4.44 -6.51
C ALA A 310 -6.60 -4.24 -8.01
N THR A 311 -7.45 -4.82 -8.83
CA THR A 311 -7.37 -4.72 -10.32
C THR A 311 -7.27 -3.29 -10.82
N GLY A 312 -7.88 -2.32 -10.13
CA GLY A 312 -7.82 -0.89 -10.45
C GLY A 312 -6.49 -0.18 -10.09
N CYS A 313 -5.52 -0.85 -9.47
CA CYS A 313 -4.19 -0.27 -9.23
C CYS A 313 -3.34 -0.30 -10.52
N ASP A 314 -3.82 0.34 -11.58
CA ASP A 314 -3.22 0.37 -12.92
C ASP A 314 -2.63 1.72 -13.33
N GLY A 315 -2.63 2.70 -12.42
CA GLY A 315 -2.06 4.03 -12.65
C GLY A 315 -2.98 4.99 -13.42
N SER A 316 -4.27 4.67 -13.55
CA SER A 316 -5.20 5.54 -14.28
C SER A 316 -5.25 6.96 -13.73
N GLY A 317 -5.35 7.17 -12.41
CA GLY A 317 -5.33 8.51 -11.82
C GLY A 317 -4.00 9.24 -11.98
N LEU A 318 -2.87 8.53 -11.91
CA LEU A 318 -1.55 9.11 -12.21
C LEU A 318 -1.53 9.64 -13.65
N LEU A 319 -1.96 8.83 -14.61
CA LEU A 319 -1.97 9.19 -16.03
C LEU A 319 -3.00 10.28 -16.34
N LEU A 320 -4.16 10.30 -15.67
CA LEU A 320 -5.14 11.40 -15.77
C LEU A 320 -4.53 12.72 -15.32
N GLY A 321 -3.87 12.75 -14.16
CA GLY A 321 -3.17 13.94 -13.70
C GLY A 321 -2.07 14.40 -14.69
N GLN A 322 -1.23 13.47 -15.15
CA GLN A 322 -0.19 13.77 -16.13
C GLN A 322 -0.75 14.31 -17.46
N SER A 323 -1.94 13.89 -17.88
CA SER A 323 -2.58 14.38 -19.11
C SER A 323 -2.90 15.88 -19.10
N VAL A 324 -3.00 16.49 -17.91
CA VAL A 324 -3.21 17.93 -17.70
C VAL A 324 -1.98 18.64 -17.14
N GLY A 325 -0.79 18.04 -17.29
CA GLY A 325 0.49 18.66 -16.91
C GLY A 325 0.91 18.43 -15.46
N ALA A 326 0.27 17.52 -14.71
CA ALA A 326 0.63 17.26 -13.34
C ALA A 326 2.04 16.66 -13.20
N ARG A 327 2.79 17.15 -12.22
CA ARG A 327 4.07 16.60 -11.79
C ARG A 327 3.85 15.29 -11.04
N SER A 328 4.67 14.30 -11.34
CA SER A 328 4.71 13.02 -10.62
C SER A 328 6.10 12.76 -10.08
N GLU A 329 6.18 12.15 -8.89
CA GLU A 329 7.45 11.89 -8.23
C GLU A 329 7.52 10.47 -7.68
N ARG A 330 8.76 10.02 -7.40
CA ARG A 330 9.07 8.76 -6.72
C ARG A 330 8.46 7.51 -7.39
N LEU A 331 8.28 7.54 -8.71
CA LEU A 331 7.67 6.42 -9.44
C LEU A 331 8.53 5.14 -9.38
N SER A 332 9.83 5.26 -9.08
CA SER A 332 10.72 4.13 -8.80
C SER A 332 10.52 3.51 -7.41
N ARG A 333 9.83 4.21 -6.49
CA ARG A 333 9.62 3.69 -5.13
C ARG A 333 8.51 2.67 -5.10
N VAL A 334 8.88 1.47 -4.67
CA VAL A 334 7.99 0.32 -4.51
C VAL A 334 8.28 -0.29 -3.15
N SER A 335 7.26 -0.47 -2.33
CA SER A 335 7.41 -1.26 -1.11
C SER A 335 7.41 -2.73 -1.45
N ALA A 336 8.44 -3.44 -1.04
CA ALA A 336 8.59 -4.88 -1.25
C ALA A 336 8.68 -5.58 0.12
N TRP A 337 7.77 -6.53 0.40
CA TRP A 337 7.61 -7.08 1.75
C TRP A 337 8.19 -8.49 1.86
N ARG A 338 9.35 -8.61 2.52
CA ARG A 338 9.92 -9.89 2.93
C ARG A 338 9.71 -10.08 4.43
N PHE A 339 8.55 -10.61 4.79
CA PHE A 339 8.26 -10.95 6.17
C PHE A 339 8.96 -12.25 6.57
N ILE A 340 9.84 -12.17 7.57
CA ILE A 340 10.44 -13.32 8.24
C ILE A 340 9.93 -13.46 9.69
N ASN A 341 8.81 -12.86 10.00
CA ASN A 341 8.14 -12.93 11.29
C ASN A 341 6.61 -12.92 11.10
N PRO A 342 5.87 -13.98 11.40
CA PRO A 342 6.27 -15.27 12.01
C PRO A 342 6.96 -16.26 11.02
N PRO A 343 7.65 -17.31 11.51
CA PRO A 343 7.88 -17.70 12.93
C PRO A 343 8.73 -16.69 13.71
N HIS A 344 8.34 -16.43 14.96
CA HIS A 344 8.98 -15.38 15.80
C HIS A 344 10.46 -15.65 16.09
N CYS A 345 10.93 -16.88 15.94
CA CYS A 345 12.34 -17.21 16.12
C CYS A 345 13.19 -17.03 14.86
N TRP A 346 12.61 -16.88 13.66
CA TRP A 346 13.37 -16.70 12.42
C TRP A 346 14.32 -15.49 12.45
N PRO A 347 13.95 -14.34 13.02
CA PRO A 347 14.88 -13.22 13.18
C PRO A 347 16.15 -13.54 13.98
N LYS A 348 16.19 -14.64 14.77
CA LYS A 348 17.40 -15.11 15.46
C LYS A 348 18.40 -15.80 14.52
N GLY A 349 18.01 -16.13 13.30
CA GLY A 349 18.91 -16.51 12.21
C GLY A 349 19.62 -15.31 11.59
N ILE A 350 20.33 -15.53 10.48
CA ILE A 350 20.90 -14.47 9.66
C ILE A 350 20.39 -14.51 8.24
N VAL A 351 20.23 -13.33 7.63
CA VAL A 351 19.88 -13.20 6.21
C VAL A 351 21.13 -12.82 5.43
N VAL A 352 21.46 -13.65 4.42
CA VAL A 352 22.64 -13.44 3.57
C VAL A 352 22.24 -13.32 2.09
N ASN A 353 23.04 -12.58 1.33
CA ASN A 353 22.89 -12.43 -0.12
C ASN A 353 23.41 -13.67 -0.89
N SER A 354 23.41 -13.60 -2.21
CA SER A 354 23.92 -14.67 -3.09
C SER A 354 25.39 -15.03 -2.86
N ASN A 355 26.20 -14.11 -2.30
CA ASN A 355 27.60 -14.33 -2.01
C ASN A 355 27.85 -14.95 -0.62
N GLY A 356 26.83 -15.01 0.26
CA GLY A 356 26.96 -15.47 1.63
C GLY A 356 27.18 -14.37 2.65
N GLN A 357 27.11 -13.09 2.24
CA GLN A 357 27.32 -11.92 3.09
C GLN A 357 26.01 -11.48 3.72
N ARG A 358 26.01 -11.24 5.05
CA ARG A 358 24.89 -10.65 5.75
C ARG A 358 24.75 -9.17 5.34
N PHE A 359 23.52 -8.67 5.14
CA PHE A 359 23.27 -7.32 4.62
C PHE A 359 22.18 -6.53 5.38
N CYS A 360 21.58 -7.08 6.42
CA CYS A 360 20.48 -6.41 7.14
C CYS A 360 20.40 -6.82 8.61
N ASN A 361 19.64 -6.04 9.37
CA ASN A 361 19.09 -6.45 10.66
C ASN A 361 17.81 -7.28 10.43
N GLU A 362 17.76 -8.49 10.89
CA GLU A 362 16.64 -9.41 10.67
C GLU A 362 15.41 -9.10 11.53
N GLU A 363 15.51 -8.16 12.48
CA GLU A 363 14.37 -7.70 13.28
C GLU A 363 13.50 -6.67 12.58
N VAL A 364 14.01 -6.05 11.50
CA VAL A 364 13.30 -4.96 10.86
C VAL A 364 11.99 -5.42 10.21
N TYR A 365 11.09 -4.48 10.01
CA TYR A 365 9.84 -4.73 9.30
C TYR A 365 10.11 -5.24 7.88
N GLY A 366 9.21 -6.08 7.38
CA GLY A 366 9.42 -6.77 6.10
C GLY A 366 9.67 -5.87 4.89
N ALA A 367 9.20 -4.62 4.89
CA ALA A 367 9.51 -3.68 3.82
C ALA A 367 10.94 -3.15 3.92
N THR A 368 11.44 -2.90 5.13
CA THR A 368 12.81 -2.47 5.39
C THR A 368 13.83 -3.55 4.98
N LEU A 369 13.45 -4.84 5.08
CA LEU A 369 14.26 -5.96 4.58
C LEU A 369 14.08 -6.18 3.08
N GLY A 370 12.86 -6.07 2.57
CA GLY A 370 12.54 -6.42 1.18
C GLY A 370 13.03 -5.42 0.16
N GLN A 371 13.16 -4.14 0.52
CA GLN A 371 13.63 -3.11 -0.41
C GLN A 371 15.10 -3.29 -0.77
N PRO A 372 16.08 -3.35 0.17
CA PRO A 372 17.47 -3.61 -0.20
C PRO A 372 17.64 -4.98 -0.87
N LEU A 373 16.85 -6.00 -0.52
CA LEU A 373 16.84 -7.26 -1.23
C LEU A 373 16.56 -7.08 -2.74
N CYS A 374 15.60 -6.21 -3.12
CA CYS A 374 15.27 -5.94 -4.52
C CYS A 374 16.25 -4.99 -5.19
N ASP A 375 16.65 -3.91 -4.52
CA ASP A 375 17.41 -2.82 -5.13
C ASP A 375 18.92 -3.08 -5.13
N GLU A 376 19.45 -3.75 -4.09
CA GLU A 376 20.90 -3.88 -3.87
C GLU A 376 21.40 -5.33 -4.01
N GLN A 377 20.57 -6.34 -3.67
CA GLN A 377 20.98 -7.73 -3.65
C GLN A 377 20.49 -8.54 -4.87
N GLY A 378 20.09 -7.87 -5.95
CA GLY A 378 19.62 -8.53 -7.17
C GLY A 378 18.40 -9.44 -6.98
N GLY A 379 17.69 -9.30 -5.88
CA GLY A 379 16.50 -10.07 -5.53
C GLY A 379 16.81 -11.49 -5.00
N GLN A 380 18.05 -11.79 -4.61
CA GLN A 380 18.45 -13.11 -4.09
C GLN A 380 18.89 -13.04 -2.63
N ALA A 381 18.30 -13.86 -1.77
CA ALA A 381 18.70 -13.97 -0.37
C ALA A 381 18.33 -15.33 0.24
N TRP A 382 19.07 -15.68 1.28
CA TRP A 382 18.88 -16.88 2.06
C TRP A 382 18.73 -16.55 3.55
N LEU A 383 17.73 -17.16 4.19
CA LEU A 383 17.64 -17.18 5.65
C LEU A 383 18.39 -18.42 6.15
N VAL A 384 19.47 -18.20 6.90
CA VAL A 384 20.33 -19.25 7.45
C VAL A 384 19.97 -19.55 8.89
N LEU A 385 19.74 -20.83 9.18
CA LEU A 385 19.35 -21.36 10.50
C LEU A 385 20.27 -22.51 10.86
N ASP A 386 20.57 -22.68 12.16
CA ASP A 386 21.17 -23.92 12.68
C ASP A 386 20.08 -24.99 12.96
N ALA A 387 20.48 -26.21 13.31
CA ALA A 387 19.57 -27.32 13.56
C ALA A 387 18.58 -27.03 14.70
N ARG A 388 19.04 -26.36 15.75
CA ARG A 388 18.24 -25.99 16.93
C ARG A 388 17.17 -24.96 16.56
N LEU A 389 17.58 -23.90 15.89
CA LEU A 389 16.68 -22.79 15.50
C LEU A 389 15.65 -23.26 14.47
N ARG A 390 16.06 -24.11 13.51
CA ARG A 390 15.12 -24.71 12.56
C ARG A 390 14.06 -25.56 13.26
N LYS A 391 14.44 -26.42 14.23
CA LYS A 391 13.50 -27.23 15.02
C LYS A 391 12.50 -26.36 15.77
N GLN A 392 12.98 -25.28 16.37
CA GLN A 392 12.13 -24.30 17.07
C GLN A 392 11.15 -23.63 16.09
N ALA A 393 11.61 -23.19 14.91
CA ALA A 393 10.78 -22.56 13.90
C ALA A 393 9.68 -23.47 13.36
N ILE A 394 9.99 -24.75 13.11
CA ILE A 394 8.99 -25.76 12.71
C ILE A 394 7.93 -25.90 13.80
N ARG A 395 8.35 -26.01 15.08
CA ARG A 395 7.40 -26.11 16.20
C ARG A 395 6.51 -24.86 16.31
N GLN A 396 7.07 -23.68 16.15
CA GLN A 396 6.29 -22.45 16.13
C GLN A 396 5.32 -22.37 14.95
N ALA A 397 5.74 -22.79 13.76
CA ALA A 397 4.87 -22.80 12.58
C ALA A 397 3.69 -23.79 12.71
N LEU A 398 3.89 -24.90 13.45
CA LEU A 398 2.84 -25.90 13.69
C LEU A 398 1.87 -25.51 14.82
N PHE A 399 2.40 -24.93 15.91
CA PHE A 399 1.66 -24.77 17.17
C PHE A 399 1.59 -23.31 17.67
N GLY A 400 2.14 -22.34 16.91
CA GLY A 400 2.21 -20.93 17.31
C GLY A 400 0.90 -20.14 17.09
N GLY A 401 -0.17 -20.76 16.62
CA GLY A 401 -1.47 -20.10 16.42
C GLY A 401 -1.46 -19.08 15.27
N TYR A 402 -0.53 -19.19 14.33
CA TYR A 402 -0.44 -18.30 13.18
C TYR A 402 -1.50 -18.61 12.13
N TRP A 403 -1.80 -17.63 11.28
CA TRP A 403 -2.64 -17.84 10.13
C TRP A 403 -2.04 -18.90 9.17
N TRP A 404 -2.89 -19.67 8.49
CA TRP A 404 -2.47 -20.70 7.53
C TRP A 404 -1.56 -20.14 6.41
N PHE A 405 -1.81 -18.89 5.97
CA PHE A 405 -0.99 -18.23 4.95
C PHE A 405 0.39 -17.79 5.48
N GLN A 406 0.63 -17.82 6.77
CA GLN A 406 1.93 -17.62 7.42
C GLN A 406 2.61 -18.96 7.70
N SER A 407 1.88 -19.93 8.27
CA SER A 407 2.42 -21.23 8.68
C SER A 407 2.80 -22.13 7.50
N LEU A 408 1.92 -22.26 6.48
CA LEU A 408 2.17 -23.19 5.37
C LEU A 408 3.39 -22.81 4.53
N PRO A 409 3.59 -21.54 4.11
CA PRO A 409 4.81 -21.17 3.40
C PRO A 409 6.07 -21.35 4.24
N ALA A 410 6.04 -21.04 5.54
CA ALA A 410 7.17 -21.24 6.43
C ALA A 410 7.55 -22.73 6.56
N LEU A 411 6.58 -23.61 6.75
CA LEU A 411 6.81 -25.06 6.78
C LEU A 411 7.36 -25.58 5.45
N ALA A 412 6.77 -25.14 4.34
CA ALA A 412 7.22 -25.56 3.00
C ALA A 412 8.66 -25.12 2.72
N LEU A 413 9.07 -23.91 3.12
CA LEU A 413 10.47 -23.46 3.02
C LEU A 413 11.41 -24.32 3.85
N MET A 414 11.04 -24.65 5.09
CA MET A 414 11.89 -25.39 6.02
C MET A 414 11.95 -26.92 5.74
N LEU A 415 10.95 -27.48 5.06
CA LEU A 415 10.82 -28.92 4.86
C LEU A 415 11.07 -29.36 3.41
N LEU A 416 10.55 -28.60 2.42
CA LEU A 416 10.53 -29.07 1.02
C LEU A 416 11.64 -28.46 0.16
N LYS A 417 12.04 -27.21 0.39
CA LYS A 417 13.01 -26.47 -0.44
C LYS A 417 14.17 -25.88 0.36
N VAL A 418 14.51 -26.49 1.48
CA VAL A 418 15.64 -26.08 2.29
C VAL A 418 16.94 -26.70 1.74
N ARG A 419 18.02 -25.90 1.69
CA ARG A 419 19.38 -26.38 1.47
C ARG A 419 19.99 -26.77 2.81
N LYS A 420 20.81 -27.82 2.82
CA LYS A 420 21.44 -28.35 4.04
C LYS A 420 22.94 -28.55 3.82
N GLY A 421 23.72 -28.20 4.84
CA GLY A 421 25.17 -28.50 4.91
C GLY A 421 25.55 -28.86 6.34
N ASP A 422 26.48 -29.81 6.50
CA ASP A 422 26.90 -30.24 7.84
C ASP A 422 27.72 -29.19 8.57
N ASN A 423 28.33 -28.27 7.82
CA ASN A 423 29.02 -27.09 8.29
C ASN A 423 28.70 -25.88 7.37
N PRO A 424 29.05 -24.64 7.75
CA PRO A 424 28.79 -23.44 6.97
C PRO A 424 29.40 -23.47 5.56
N ASP A 425 30.62 -23.98 5.39
CA ASP A 425 31.31 -24.02 4.09
C ASP A 425 30.64 -25.02 3.13
N ARG A 426 30.17 -26.15 3.65
CA ARG A 426 29.39 -27.08 2.86
C ARG A 426 28.04 -26.49 2.46
N LEU A 427 27.37 -25.74 3.37
CA LEU A 427 26.13 -25.05 3.05
C LEU A 427 26.35 -23.98 1.99
N ALA A 428 27.42 -23.17 2.10
CA ALA A 428 27.80 -22.17 1.11
C ALA A 428 28.01 -22.81 -0.29
N SER A 429 28.74 -23.89 -0.36
CA SER A 429 28.95 -24.67 -1.60
C SER A 429 27.63 -25.14 -2.22
N VAL A 430 26.72 -25.71 -1.42
CA VAL A 430 25.40 -26.20 -1.89
C VAL A 430 24.51 -25.06 -2.39
N CYS A 431 24.66 -23.85 -1.83
CA CYS A 431 23.91 -22.64 -2.23
C CYS A 431 24.58 -21.84 -3.35
N GLY A 432 25.80 -22.20 -3.78
CA GLY A 432 26.57 -21.48 -4.79
C GLY A 432 27.15 -20.14 -4.28
N MET A 433 27.35 -20.02 -2.97
CA MET A 433 27.96 -18.85 -2.33
C MET A 433 29.48 -18.88 -2.46
N GLN A 434 30.13 -17.72 -2.27
CA GLN A 434 31.60 -17.64 -2.27
C GLN A 434 32.17 -18.38 -1.05
N ALA A 435 33.29 -19.06 -1.26
CA ALA A 435 33.98 -19.83 -0.21
C ALA A 435 34.41 -18.89 0.92
N GLY A 436 34.13 -19.31 2.18
CA GLY A 436 34.52 -18.57 3.40
C GLY A 436 33.60 -17.42 3.79
N GLU A 437 32.79 -16.85 2.88
CA GLU A 437 31.93 -15.68 3.17
C GLU A 437 30.86 -16.01 4.22
N LEU A 438 30.12 -17.11 4.02
CA LEU A 438 29.09 -17.54 4.98
C LEU A 438 29.71 -17.89 6.35
N SER A 439 30.86 -18.58 6.35
CA SER A 439 31.58 -18.89 7.58
C SER A 439 32.07 -17.63 8.29
N GLY A 440 32.53 -16.62 7.55
CA GLY A 440 32.88 -15.31 8.05
C GLY A 440 31.70 -14.57 8.67
N ALA A 441 30.58 -14.51 7.95
CA ALA A 441 29.35 -13.88 8.41
C ALA A 441 28.81 -14.53 9.72
N LEU A 442 28.81 -15.86 9.79
CA LEU A 442 28.40 -16.60 11.00
C LEU A 442 29.36 -16.38 12.17
N ARG A 443 30.69 -16.35 11.94
CA ARG A 443 31.66 -16.03 13.01
C ARG A 443 31.42 -14.63 13.58
N ALA A 444 31.30 -13.62 12.72
CA ALA A 444 31.04 -12.25 13.13
C ALA A 444 29.72 -12.11 13.89
N TYR A 445 28.64 -12.73 13.37
CA TYR A 445 27.35 -12.75 14.06
C TYR A 445 27.41 -13.45 15.42
N ASN A 446 28.05 -14.60 15.49
CA ASN A 446 28.16 -15.38 16.72
C ASN A 446 29.01 -14.67 17.80
N ALA A 447 30.04 -13.90 17.43
CA ALA A 447 30.78 -13.04 18.37
C ALA A 447 29.83 -12.03 19.02
N GLY A 448 29.08 -11.28 18.21
CA GLY A 448 28.07 -10.38 18.75
C GLY A 448 26.97 -11.07 19.58
N ALA A 449 26.58 -12.30 19.23
CA ALA A 449 25.59 -13.06 19.99
C ALA A 449 26.11 -13.57 21.34
N ARG A 450 27.42 -13.75 21.49
CA ARG A 450 28.07 -14.08 22.77
C ARG A 450 28.28 -12.85 23.68
N GLY A 451 28.15 -11.65 23.12
CA GLY A 451 28.41 -10.40 23.82
C GLY A 451 29.83 -9.84 23.61
N ASP A 452 30.60 -10.39 22.69
CA ASP A 452 31.98 -9.95 22.36
C ASP A 452 32.02 -8.60 21.64
N GLY A 453 30.84 -7.97 21.38
CA GLY A 453 30.70 -6.67 20.75
C GLY A 453 29.29 -6.40 20.23
N PRO A 454 29.04 -5.21 19.66
CA PRO A 454 27.77 -4.88 19.05
C PRO A 454 27.55 -5.72 17.77
N ASP A 455 26.27 -5.96 17.42
CA ASP A 455 25.93 -6.53 16.11
C ASP A 455 26.19 -5.51 15.00
N ALA A 456 26.80 -5.94 13.90
CA ALA A 456 27.16 -5.08 12.78
C ALA A 456 25.97 -4.35 12.13
N PHE A 457 24.76 -4.87 12.29
CA PHE A 457 23.51 -4.29 11.74
C PHE A 457 22.57 -3.80 12.86
N GLY A 458 23.06 -3.68 14.10
CA GLY A 458 22.28 -3.15 15.22
C GLY A 458 21.17 -4.06 15.71
N LYS A 459 21.28 -5.38 15.52
CA LYS A 459 20.31 -6.35 16.03
C LYS A 459 20.36 -6.39 17.56
N SER A 460 19.19 -6.37 18.22
CA SER A 460 19.08 -6.37 19.67
C SER A 460 19.64 -7.66 20.30
N GLN A 461 20.10 -7.58 21.54
CA GLN A 461 20.66 -8.75 22.26
C GLN A 461 19.63 -9.87 22.42
N ASP A 462 18.37 -9.53 22.70
CA ASP A 462 17.28 -10.50 22.89
C ASP A 462 16.93 -11.28 21.61
N SER A 463 17.23 -10.69 20.46
CA SER A 463 17.02 -11.31 19.14
C SER A 463 18.26 -11.99 18.60
N ARG A 464 19.36 -12.03 19.34
CA ARG A 464 20.57 -12.78 18.98
C ARG A 464 20.57 -14.17 19.62
N GLN A 465 21.05 -15.16 18.88
CA GLN A 465 21.26 -16.51 19.33
C GLN A 465 22.46 -17.08 18.60
N VAL A 466 23.42 -17.66 19.32
CA VAL A 466 24.58 -18.32 18.71
C VAL A 466 24.11 -19.44 17.78
N LEU A 467 24.58 -19.41 16.54
CA LEU A 467 24.28 -20.39 15.49
C LEU A 467 25.52 -21.29 15.33
N ASP A 468 25.60 -22.37 16.13
CA ASP A 468 26.74 -23.30 16.16
C ASP A 468 26.36 -24.78 16.15
N LYS A 469 25.08 -25.11 16.12
CA LYS A 469 24.60 -26.49 16.14
C LYS A 469 24.28 -27.00 14.73
N GLY A 470 25.25 -27.59 14.08
CA GLY A 470 25.06 -28.27 12.79
C GLY A 470 24.00 -29.39 12.86
N PRO A 471 23.47 -29.80 11.73
CA PRO A 471 23.66 -29.23 10.41
C PRO A 471 23.02 -27.83 10.24
N PHE A 472 23.56 -27.06 9.29
CA PHE A 472 23.05 -25.73 8.93
C PHE A 472 22.08 -25.81 7.77
N TYR A 473 21.12 -24.88 7.73
CA TYR A 473 20.05 -24.84 6.74
C TYR A 473 19.93 -23.44 6.14
N ALA A 474 19.70 -23.37 4.82
CA ALA A 474 19.38 -22.13 4.10
C ALA A 474 18.01 -22.25 3.46
N CYS A 475 17.10 -21.37 3.88
CA CYS A 475 15.78 -21.21 3.28
C CYS A 475 15.85 -20.11 2.21
N ASP A 476 15.43 -20.41 0.98
CA ASP A 476 15.39 -19.44 -0.12
C ASP A 476 14.28 -18.42 0.12
N ILE A 477 14.67 -17.18 0.40
CA ILE A 477 13.75 -16.05 0.59
C ILE A 477 13.84 -15.03 -0.57
N SER A 478 14.36 -15.45 -1.71
CA SER A 478 14.50 -14.60 -2.91
C SER A 478 13.15 -14.14 -3.46
N VAL A 479 13.19 -13.05 -4.25
CA VAL A 479 11.99 -12.43 -4.87
C VAL A 479 11.19 -13.43 -5.72
N GLY A 480 11.88 -14.31 -6.46
CA GLY A 480 11.27 -15.26 -7.39
C GLY A 480 10.76 -16.55 -6.77
N ASN A 481 10.84 -16.72 -5.44
CA ASN A 481 10.39 -17.95 -4.80
C ASN A 481 8.86 -18.11 -4.86
N PRO A 482 8.32 -19.14 -5.53
CA PRO A 482 6.87 -19.28 -5.68
C PRO A 482 6.15 -19.73 -4.41
N ILE A 483 6.86 -20.36 -3.45
CA ILE A 483 6.30 -20.80 -2.17
C ILE A 483 6.18 -19.62 -1.20
N PHE A 484 7.14 -18.71 -1.27
CA PHE A 484 7.22 -17.54 -0.40
C PHE A 484 7.36 -16.25 -1.22
N PRO A 485 6.31 -15.90 -1.99
CA PRO A 485 6.39 -14.74 -2.90
C PRO A 485 6.60 -13.45 -2.13
N LEU A 486 7.43 -12.57 -2.67
CA LEU A 486 7.69 -11.26 -2.11
C LEU A 486 6.68 -10.26 -2.66
N GLY A 487 5.72 -9.86 -1.83
CA GLY A 487 4.66 -8.91 -2.20
C GLY A 487 5.19 -7.50 -2.39
N ALA A 488 4.65 -6.78 -3.37
CA ALA A 488 5.03 -5.39 -3.62
C ALA A 488 3.84 -4.51 -4.02
N LEU A 489 3.92 -3.24 -3.65
CA LEU A 489 3.01 -2.16 -4.07
C LEU A 489 3.78 -0.87 -4.35
N THR A 490 3.25 -0.03 -5.26
CA THR A 490 3.87 1.25 -5.62
C THR A 490 3.56 2.33 -4.59
N LEU A 491 4.54 3.20 -4.34
CA LEU A 491 4.47 4.30 -3.38
C LEU A 491 4.52 5.69 -4.03
N GLY A 492 5.07 5.80 -5.25
CA GLY A 492 5.09 7.06 -6.02
C GLY A 492 3.73 7.46 -6.55
N GLY A 493 3.54 8.74 -6.86
CA GLY A 493 2.29 9.32 -7.31
C GLY A 493 2.43 10.76 -7.80
N LEU A 494 1.30 11.45 -7.90
CA LEU A 494 1.23 12.87 -8.23
C LEU A 494 1.78 13.72 -7.09
N LYS A 495 2.56 14.76 -7.41
CA LYS A 495 2.94 15.78 -6.41
C LYS A 495 1.72 16.63 -6.10
N VAL A 496 1.49 16.86 -4.83
CA VAL A 496 0.39 17.68 -4.34
C VAL A 496 0.90 18.76 -3.40
N ASP A 497 0.15 19.82 -3.29
CA ASP A 497 0.29 20.79 -2.21
C ASP A 497 -0.03 20.10 -0.88
N GLU A 498 0.88 20.23 0.07
CA GLU A 498 0.83 19.46 1.30
C GLU A 498 -0.22 20.00 2.29
N ASP A 499 -0.69 21.24 2.15
CA ASP A 499 -1.69 21.83 3.01
C ASP A 499 -3.12 21.46 2.63
N ASN A 500 -3.39 21.32 1.32
CA ASN A 500 -4.75 21.18 0.81
C ASN A 500 -4.97 19.98 -0.12
N GLY A 501 -3.90 19.37 -0.68
CA GLY A 501 -3.98 18.23 -1.59
C GLY A 501 -4.23 18.61 -3.05
N ALA A 502 -4.13 19.89 -3.43
CA ALA A 502 -4.19 20.33 -4.83
C ALA A 502 -3.03 19.72 -5.63
N VAL A 503 -3.32 19.21 -6.82
CA VAL A 503 -2.30 18.62 -7.69
C VAL A 503 -1.41 19.72 -8.26
N LEU A 504 -0.10 19.55 -8.19
CA LEU A 504 0.87 20.52 -8.71
C LEU A 504 1.31 20.14 -10.13
N ASP A 505 1.49 21.16 -10.96
CA ASP A 505 2.09 21.03 -12.29
C ASP A 505 3.63 20.91 -12.23
N ILE A 506 4.29 20.85 -13.39
CA ILE A 506 5.75 20.74 -13.48
C ILE A 506 6.48 22.00 -13.01
N GLN A 507 5.80 23.15 -12.92
CA GLN A 507 6.31 24.41 -12.38
C GLN A 507 6.05 24.53 -10.86
N GLY A 508 5.34 23.57 -10.26
CA GLY A 508 4.97 23.60 -8.85
C GLY A 508 3.74 24.45 -8.54
N GLN A 509 2.96 24.85 -9.56
CA GLN A 509 1.73 25.60 -9.40
C GLN A 509 0.52 24.65 -9.27
N PRO A 510 -0.47 24.96 -8.44
CA PRO A 510 -1.69 24.18 -8.34
C PRO A 510 -2.49 24.15 -9.66
N ILE A 511 -2.84 22.97 -10.14
CA ILE A 511 -3.78 22.80 -11.26
C ILE A 511 -5.18 23.07 -10.73
N ALA A 512 -5.78 24.16 -11.21
CA ALA A 512 -7.08 24.62 -10.73
C ALA A 512 -8.15 23.52 -10.87
N GLY A 513 -8.93 23.31 -9.80
CA GLY A 513 -10.02 22.32 -9.78
C GLY A 513 -9.57 20.86 -9.69
N LEU A 514 -8.26 20.57 -9.51
CA LEU A 514 -7.76 19.19 -9.41
C LEU A 514 -7.07 18.92 -8.08
N PHE A 515 -7.51 17.87 -7.38
CA PHE A 515 -6.96 17.40 -6.11
C PHE A 515 -6.58 15.90 -6.21
N SER A 516 -5.77 15.44 -5.29
CA SER A 516 -5.44 14.00 -5.22
C SER A 516 -5.23 13.53 -3.78
N ALA A 517 -5.53 12.25 -3.51
CA ALA A 517 -5.41 11.65 -2.20
C ALA A 517 -5.03 10.15 -2.26
N GLY A 518 -4.53 9.63 -1.14
CA GLY A 518 -4.06 8.26 -1.01
C GLY A 518 -2.90 7.98 -1.97
N ARG A 519 -2.73 6.72 -2.41
CA ARG A 519 -1.59 6.32 -3.25
C ARG A 519 -1.61 6.84 -4.70
N THR A 520 -2.60 7.63 -5.09
CA THR A 520 -2.53 8.40 -6.34
C THR A 520 -1.63 9.61 -6.18
N ALA A 521 -1.51 10.13 -4.96
CA ALA A 521 -0.66 11.25 -4.58
C ALA A 521 0.59 10.79 -3.80
N ILE A 522 1.58 11.66 -3.71
CA ILE A 522 2.66 11.56 -2.72
C ILE A 522 2.08 11.90 -1.34
N GLY A 523 2.35 11.05 -0.37
CA GLY A 523 1.89 11.20 1.01
C GLY A 523 2.89 10.62 2.01
N VAL A 524 2.48 10.48 3.28
CA VAL A 524 3.32 9.99 4.39
C VAL A 524 3.92 8.62 4.11
N ALA A 525 3.18 7.75 3.41
CA ALA A 525 3.60 6.39 3.09
C ALA A 525 4.48 6.28 1.82
N SER A 526 4.92 7.40 1.20
CA SER A 526 5.55 7.37 -0.13
C SER A 526 7.07 7.18 -0.14
N HIS A 527 7.72 6.98 1.02
CA HIS A 527 9.14 6.60 1.10
C HIS A 527 9.32 5.12 1.40
N LEU A 528 8.88 4.68 2.57
CA LEU A 528 8.90 3.31 3.03
C LEU A 528 7.55 2.97 3.67
N TYR A 529 7.09 1.74 3.45
CA TYR A 529 5.81 1.31 3.96
C TYR A 529 5.95 0.65 5.33
N ILE A 530 5.13 1.11 6.29
CA ILE A 530 4.87 0.41 7.55
C ILE A 530 3.40 -0.06 7.52
N SER A 531 3.09 -1.17 8.20
CA SER A 531 1.72 -1.69 8.19
C SER A 531 0.74 -0.69 8.80
N GLY A 532 -0.29 -0.36 8.05
CA GLY A 532 -1.31 0.61 8.43
C GLY A 532 -1.05 2.05 8.00
N LEU A 533 0.20 2.44 7.68
CA LEU A 533 0.53 3.82 7.33
C LEU A 533 -0.19 4.29 6.06
N SER A 534 -0.32 3.43 5.04
CA SER A 534 -1.03 3.78 3.81
C SER A 534 -2.54 3.97 4.02
N LEU A 535 -3.19 3.25 4.95
CA LEU A 535 -4.59 3.50 5.29
C LEU A 535 -4.75 4.77 6.14
N ALA A 536 -3.85 5.02 7.07
CA ALA A 536 -3.82 6.27 7.82
C ALA A 536 -3.64 7.49 6.90
N ASP A 537 -2.72 7.39 5.93
CA ASP A 537 -2.55 8.41 4.89
C ASP A 537 -3.81 8.57 4.00
N CYS A 538 -4.51 7.47 3.68
CA CYS A 538 -5.79 7.56 2.96
C CYS A 538 -6.84 8.37 3.75
N VAL A 539 -6.89 8.24 5.07
CA VAL A 539 -7.80 9.03 5.93
C VAL A 539 -7.34 10.48 5.96
N PHE A 540 -6.08 10.72 6.29
CA PHE A 540 -5.51 12.06 6.40
C PHE A 540 -5.62 12.86 5.09
N SER A 541 -5.07 12.31 4.00
CA SER A 541 -5.05 12.98 2.70
C SER A 541 -6.44 13.05 2.06
N GLY A 542 -7.29 12.03 2.26
CA GLY A 542 -8.67 12.02 1.78
C GLY A 542 -9.50 13.12 2.43
N ARG A 543 -9.48 13.22 3.76
CA ARG A 543 -10.16 14.29 4.50
C ARG A 543 -9.64 15.67 4.11
N ARG A 544 -8.32 15.84 4.02
CA ARG A 544 -7.67 17.08 3.58
C ARG A 544 -8.18 17.52 2.20
N ALA A 545 -8.11 16.62 1.21
CA ALA A 545 -8.55 16.92 -0.16
C ALA A 545 -10.06 17.17 -0.25
N GLY A 546 -10.89 16.42 0.48
CA GLY A 546 -12.34 16.59 0.53
C GLY A 546 -12.75 17.96 1.08
N ARG A 547 -12.10 18.38 2.17
CA ARG A 547 -12.30 19.69 2.81
C ARG A 547 -11.93 20.83 1.87
N ALA A 548 -10.74 20.76 1.27
CA ALA A 548 -10.26 21.77 0.35
C ALA A 548 -11.10 21.86 -0.92
N ALA A 549 -11.43 20.72 -1.53
CA ALA A 549 -12.25 20.67 -2.75
C ALA A 549 -13.65 21.26 -2.53
N SER A 550 -14.27 21.01 -1.37
CA SER A 550 -15.60 21.56 -1.04
C SER A 550 -15.59 23.06 -0.76
N SER A 551 -14.45 23.62 -0.36
CA SER A 551 -14.28 25.06 -0.08
C SER A 551 -13.99 25.90 -1.33
N VAL A 552 -13.71 25.26 -2.48
CA VAL A 552 -13.53 25.97 -3.75
C VAL A 552 -14.85 26.62 -4.15
N ASN A 553 -14.81 27.92 -4.47
CA ASN A 553 -16.00 28.64 -4.95
C ASN A 553 -16.52 28.02 -6.25
N ALA A 554 -17.81 27.69 -6.28
CA ALA A 554 -18.48 27.28 -7.50
C ALA A 554 -18.48 28.47 -8.48
N ARG A 555 -17.98 28.26 -9.71
CA ARG A 555 -18.20 29.25 -10.78
C ARG A 555 -19.71 29.27 -11.07
N ARG A 556 -20.38 30.35 -10.77
CA ARG A 556 -21.67 30.68 -11.38
C ARG A 556 -21.39 31.03 -12.84
N GLU A 557 -21.73 30.18 -13.78
CA GLU A 557 -21.90 30.62 -15.15
C GLU A 557 -23.08 31.58 -15.13
N THR A 558 -22.83 32.83 -15.45
CA THR A 558 -23.86 33.71 -15.98
C THR A 558 -24.37 33.03 -17.23
N LEU A 559 -25.54 32.41 -17.16
CA LEU A 559 -26.34 32.09 -18.33
C LEU A 559 -26.64 33.42 -18.98
N GLU A 560 -25.81 33.85 -19.92
CA GLU A 560 -26.24 34.85 -20.90
C GLU A 560 -27.32 34.17 -21.74
N THR A 561 -28.56 34.43 -21.35
CA THR A 561 -29.74 34.26 -22.19
C THR A 561 -29.55 35.15 -23.41
N VAL A 562 -29.22 34.59 -24.56
CA VAL A 562 -29.45 35.17 -25.88
C VAL A 562 -30.75 34.64 -26.42
#